data_77cde24b17b40dedd6647f2524e3a152
#
_entry.id   77cde24b17b40dedd6647f2524e3a152
#
_cell.length_a   1.000
_cell.length_b   1.000
_cell.length_c   1.000
_cell.angle_alpha   90.00
_cell.angle_beta   90.00
_cell.angle_gamma   90.00
#
_symmetry.space_group_name_H-M   'P 1'
#
loop_
_entity.id
_entity.type
_entity.pdbx_description
1 polymer ?
#
loop_
_entity_poly.entity_id
_entity_poly.type
_entity_poly.pdbx_seq_one_letter_code
_entity_poly.pdbx_strand_id
1 'polypeptide(L)'
;MLNRYLDIAPEVKKALDEGKPVVALESTIISHGMPYPQNVETALNVEKIIRENGAVPATIAIIGGRLKAGLTPQEIDYLGKSGHAVTKASRRDLPVLVAEGRDGATTVTTTMMIAHMAGIRIFATGGIGGVHRGAETTMDISADLEELAQTPVMVVCAGAKSILDLGLTLEYLETKGVPVIGYGTKELPAFYTRKSGFAVDYEIDTPEDLAKAFHVARQLDMKGGMLVTNPIPEEYSMDHKVIDAAIEQALADAKAQGIHGKETTPFLLARVKDLTGGDSLDSNIQLVYNNARLAARTACALQTLEQA
;
A
#
# COMPACT_ATOMS: atom_id res chain seq x y z
N MET A 1 18.78 -19.70 -3.78
CA MET A 1 19.82 -18.69 -3.54
C MET A 1 19.13 -17.42 -3.06
N LEU A 2 19.42 -16.97 -1.84
CA LEU A 2 18.96 -15.65 -1.38
C LEU A 2 19.41 -14.59 -2.41
N ASN A 3 18.54 -13.68 -2.75
CA ASN A 3 18.86 -12.63 -3.70
C ASN A 3 20.04 -11.80 -3.18
N ARG A 4 21.17 -11.80 -3.91
CA ARG A 4 22.40 -11.10 -3.49
C ARG A 4 22.21 -9.59 -3.30
N TYR A 5 21.11 -9.04 -3.77
CA TYR A 5 20.77 -7.61 -3.66
C TYR A 5 19.82 -7.30 -2.49
N LEU A 6 19.34 -8.34 -1.76
CA LEU A 6 18.37 -8.21 -0.69
C LEU A 6 19.07 -8.22 0.68
N ASP A 7 18.80 -7.20 1.47
CA ASP A 7 19.16 -7.11 2.88
C ASP A 7 17.89 -7.21 3.74
N ILE A 8 17.84 -8.21 4.60
CA ILE A 8 16.74 -8.39 5.54
C ILE A 8 17.25 -7.98 6.93
N ALA A 9 16.54 -7.07 7.59
CA ALA A 9 16.91 -6.63 8.95
C ALA A 9 16.96 -7.84 9.91
N PRO A 10 17.88 -7.86 10.89
CA PRO A 10 18.06 -9.03 11.76
C PRO A 10 16.79 -9.44 12.50
N GLU A 11 15.97 -8.48 12.96
CA GLU A 11 14.68 -8.75 13.61
C GLU A 11 13.69 -9.42 12.65
N VAL A 12 13.57 -8.90 11.43
CA VAL A 12 12.69 -9.43 10.39
C VAL A 12 13.14 -10.84 10.00
N LYS A 13 14.46 -11.02 9.77
CA LYS A 13 15.02 -12.33 9.45
C LYS A 13 14.74 -13.35 10.55
N LYS A 14 14.98 -12.99 11.81
CA LYS A 14 14.70 -13.86 12.95
C LYS A 14 13.22 -14.22 13.03
N ALA A 15 12.33 -13.24 12.82
CA ALA A 15 10.89 -13.50 12.83
C ALA A 15 10.48 -14.50 11.73
N LEU A 16 10.98 -14.32 10.51
CA LEU A 16 10.72 -15.24 9.39
C LEU A 16 11.27 -16.66 9.65
N ASP A 17 12.51 -16.75 10.16
CA ASP A 17 13.17 -18.04 10.47
C ASP A 17 12.41 -18.80 11.60
N GLU A 18 11.80 -18.06 12.54
CA GLU A 18 10.99 -18.62 13.65
C GLU A 18 9.51 -18.82 13.26
N GLY A 19 9.12 -18.55 12.02
CA GLY A 19 7.74 -18.63 11.56
C GLY A 19 6.81 -17.62 12.23
N LYS A 20 7.31 -16.48 12.73
CA LYS A 20 6.52 -15.42 13.34
C LYS A 20 5.87 -14.51 12.28
N PRO A 21 4.74 -13.85 12.63
CA PRO A 21 4.05 -12.97 11.70
C PRO A 21 4.88 -11.73 11.37
N VAL A 22 5.00 -11.42 10.08
CA VAL A 22 5.69 -10.23 9.58
C VAL A 22 4.76 -9.49 8.62
N VAL A 23 4.71 -8.15 8.74
CA VAL A 23 3.94 -7.27 7.86
C VAL A 23 4.87 -6.30 7.15
N ALA A 24 4.83 -6.29 5.82
CA ALA A 24 5.55 -5.32 5.00
C ALA A 24 4.85 -3.96 5.03
N LEU A 25 5.65 -2.89 4.87
CA LEU A 25 5.21 -1.50 4.75
C LEU A 25 5.93 -0.84 3.59
N GLU A 26 5.25 0.03 2.83
CA GLU A 26 5.86 0.80 1.75
C GLU A 26 6.63 2.03 2.28
N SER A 27 7.48 2.60 1.43
CA SER A 27 8.21 3.84 1.74
C SER A 27 7.81 5.05 0.88
N THR A 28 6.97 4.88 -0.15
CA THR A 28 6.45 6.03 -0.90
C THR A 28 5.69 7.00 0.01
N ILE A 29 4.94 6.50 0.99
CA ILE A 29 4.25 7.34 1.96
C ILE A 29 5.22 8.21 2.77
N ILE A 30 6.45 7.74 3.00
CA ILE A 30 7.50 8.45 3.73
C ILE A 30 8.08 9.57 2.87
N SER A 31 8.50 9.27 1.63
CA SER A 31 9.23 10.23 0.80
C SER A 31 8.34 11.12 -0.07
N HIS A 32 7.12 10.66 -0.42
CA HIS A 32 6.25 11.32 -1.40
C HIS A 32 4.82 11.53 -0.91
N GLY A 33 4.43 11.02 0.26
CA GLY A 33 3.04 11.03 0.71
C GLY A 33 2.69 12.09 1.74
N MET A 34 3.67 12.52 2.53
CA MET A 34 3.45 13.44 3.65
C MET A 34 4.65 14.37 3.85
N PRO A 35 4.46 15.58 4.43
CA PRO A 35 5.55 16.49 4.75
C PRO A 35 6.39 15.97 5.94
N TYR A 36 7.68 16.34 5.95
CA TYR A 36 8.56 16.15 7.11
C TYR A 36 8.19 17.17 8.21
N PRO A 37 8.17 16.80 9.51
CA PRO A 37 8.55 15.51 10.10
C PRO A 37 7.40 14.50 10.22
N GLN A 38 6.18 14.86 9.86
CA GLN A 38 4.97 14.05 10.03
C GLN A 38 5.04 12.70 9.30
N ASN A 39 5.73 12.64 8.16
CA ASN A 39 5.97 11.41 7.42
C ASN A 39 6.76 10.36 8.25
N VAL A 40 7.81 10.79 8.95
CA VAL A 40 8.62 9.92 9.82
C VAL A 40 7.84 9.48 11.04
N GLU A 41 7.16 10.42 11.70
CA GLU A 41 6.31 10.12 12.86
C GLU A 41 5.22 9.11 12.52
N THR A 42 4.57 9.29 11.37
CA THR A 42 3.54 8.35 10.89
C THR A 42 4.12 6.97 10.62
N ALA A 43 5.26 6.87 9.93
CA ALA A 43 5.90 5.59 9.63
C ALA A 43 6.29 4.82 10.91
N LEU A 44 6.91 5.50 11.87
CA LEU A 44 7.27 4.89 13.16
C LEU A 44 6.04 4.47 13.98
N ASN A 45 4.97 5.25 13.94
CA ASN A 45 3.71 4.89 14.60
C ASN A 45 3.04 3.68 13.93
N VAL A 46 3.10 3.54 12.60
CA VAL A 46 2.61 2.36 11.88
C VAL A 46 3.38 1.11 12.32
N GLU A 47 4.70 1.17 12.39
CA GLU A 47 5.51 0.06 12.91
C GLU A 47 5.14 -0.30 14.36
N LYS A 48 4.96 0.71 15.21
CA LYS A 48 4.53 0.50 16.60
C LYS A 48 3.17 -0.21 16.67
N ILE A 49 2.19 0.21 15.86
CA ILE A 49 0.85 -0.41 15.81
C ILE A 49 0.96 -1.88 15.40
N ILE A 50 1.78 -2.21 14.42
CA ILE A 50 1.99 -3.61 14.01
C ILE A 50 2.56 -4.44 15.17
N ARG A 51 3.57 -3.91 15.90
CA ARG A 51 4.16 -4.58 17.08
C ARG A 51 3.13 -4.79 18.20
N GLU A 52 2.33 -3.77 18.50
CA GLU A 52 1.27 -3.84 19.50
C GLU A 52 0.18 -4.86 19.15
N ASN A 53 0.03 -5.21 17.86
CA ASN A 53 -0.91 -6.23 17.39
C ASN A 53 -0.23 -7.59 17.10
N GLY A 54 0.99 -7.82 17.61
CA GLY A 54 1.63 -9.13 17.68
C GLY A 54 2.46 -9.53 16.46
N ALA A 55 2.67 -8.64 15.48
CA ALA A 55 3.48 -8.90 14.30
C ALA A 55 4.78 -8.07 14.28
N VAL A 56 5.73 -8.45 13.46
CA VAL A 56 6.98 -7.71 13.24
C VAL A 56 6.81 -6.84 11.98
N PRO A 57 7.01 -5.52 12.07
CA PRO A 57 6.97 -4.65 10.90
C PRO A 57 8.26 -4.77 10.07
N ALA A 58 8.11 -4.67 8.76
CA ALA A 58 9.21 -4.62 7.80
C ALA A 58 8.97 -3.49 6.80
N THR A 59 9.40 -2.27 7.12
CA THR A 59 9.38 -1.15 6.17
C THR A 59 10.37 -1.44 5.05
N ILE A 60 9.93 -1.31 3.81
CA ILE A 60 10.67 -1.70 2.60
C ILE A 60 11.08 -0.46 1.81
N ALA A 61 12.34 -0.42 1.39
CA ALA A 61 12.90 0.62 0.54
C ALA A 61 14.09 0.09 -0.29
N ILE A 62 14.62 0.94 -1.16
CA ILE A 62 15.91 0.73 -1.82
C ILE A 62 16.86 1.80 -1.30
N ILE A 63 17.99 1.40 -0.71
CA ILE A 63 18.99 2.34 -0.20
C ILE A 63 20.36 1.91 -0.72
N GLY A 64 21.04 2.83 -1.41
CA GLY A 64 22.34 2.56 -2.04
C GLY A 64 22.30 1.39 -3.02
N GLY A 65 21.18 1.20 -3.73
CA GLY A 65 20.95 0.08 -4.64
C GLY A 65 20.69 -1.27 -3.95
N ARG A 66 20.53 -1.27 -2.60
CA ARG A 66 20.19 -2.46 -1.83
C ARG A 66 18.68 -2.52 -1.59
N LEU A 67 18.08 -3.66 -1.88
CA LEU A 67 16.68 -3.94 -1.54
C LEU A 67 16.62 -4.22 -0.04
N LYS A 68 15.91 -3.40 0.71
CA LYS A 68 15.84 -3.50 2.17
C LYS A 68 14.47 -4.03 2.59
N ALA A 69 14.44 -5.06 3.43
CA ALA A 69 13.24 -5.54 4.12
C ALA A 69 13.44 -5.35 5.63
N GLY A 70 12.83 -4.32 6.16
CA GLY A 70 13.06 -3.76 7.49
C GLY A 70 14.10 -2.64 7.46
N LEU A 71 13.66 -1.44 7.86
CA LEU A 71 14.51 -0.25 7.98
C LEU A 71 14.78 0.05 9.45
N THR A 72 15.94 0.67 9.70
CA THR A 72 16.22 1.30 11.00
C THR A 72 15.47 2.64 11.10
N PRO A 73 15.21 3.16 12.32
CA PRO A 73 14.63 4.50 12.49
C PRO A 73 15.45 5.60 11.79
N GLN A 74 16.77 5.44 11.70
CA GLN A 74 17.65 6.37 11.00
C GLN A 74 17.46 6.32 9.49
N GLU A 75 17.26 5.15 8.91
CA GLU A 75 16.94 5.00 7.48
C GLU A 75 15.55 5.57 7.14
N ILE A 76 14.55 5.39 8.04
CA ILE A 76 13.23 6.01 7.90
C ILE A 76 13.35 7.55 7.94
N ASP A 77 14.08 8.10 8.91
CA ASP A 77 14.32 9.54 9.01
C ASP A 77 15.07 10.10 7.79
N TYR A 78 16.07 9.35 7.30
CA TYR A 78 16.80 9.69 6.07
C TYR A 78 15.86 9.80 4.87
N LEU A 79 15.00 8.80 4.63
CA LEU A 79 14.02 8.82 3.55
C LEU A 79 13.02 9.97 3.69
N GLY A 80 12.57 10.23 4.93
CA GLY A 80 11.65 11.30 5.23
C GLY A 80 12.22 12.69 4.96
N LYS A 81 13.47 12.94 5.33
CA LYS A 81 14.19 14.20 5.06
C LYS A 81 14.51 14.37 3.58
N SER A 82 14.91 13.29 2.91
CA SER A 82 15.26 13.32 1.50
C SER A 82 14.05 13.58 0.59
N GLY A 83 12.86 13.17 1.01
CA GLY A 83 11.61 13.48 0.33
C GLY A 83 11.66 13.17 -1.18
N HIS A 84 11.27 14.12 -1.99
CA HIS A 84 11.22 13.98 -3.46
C HIS A 84 12.59 13.77 -4.14
N ALA A 85 13.70 13.95 -3.44
CA ALA A 85 15.04 13.62 -3.98
C ALA A 85 15.23 12.09 -4.12
N VAL A 86 14.50 11.28 -3.35
CA VAL A 86 14.48 9.83 -3.49
C VAL A 86 13.54 9.44 -4.63
N THR A 87 13.99 8.54 -5.52
CA THR A 87 13.17 8.10 -6.65
C THR A 87 11.92 7.35 -6.18
N LYS A 88 10.73 7.76 -6.64
CA LYS A 88 9.51 6.96 -6.50
C LYS A 88 9.67 5.72 -7.39
N ALA A 89 9.93 4.57 -6.76
CA ALA A 89 10.33 3.35 -7.44
C ALA A 89 9.15 2.43 -7.71
N SER A 90 8.94 2.09 -8.99
CA SER A 90 8.04 1.05 -9.46
C SER A 90 8.84 -0.10 -10.08
N ARG A 91 8.18 -1.15 -10.57
CA ARG A 91 8.83 -2.34 -11.16
C ARG A 91 9.93 -1.99 -12.16
N ARG A 92 9.66 -1.07 -13.09
CA ARG A 92 10.61 -0.67 -14.14
C ARG A 92 11.86 0.03 -13.62
N ASP A 93 11.78 0.67 -12.45
CA ASP A 93 12.88 1.44 -11.86
C ASP A 93 13.86 0.53 -11.11
N LEU A 94 13.37 -0.64 -10.62
CA LEU A 94 14.12 -1.53 -9.74
C LEU A 94 15.49 -1.92 -10.28
N PRO A 95 15.63 -2.48 -11.51
CA PRO A 95 16.92 -2.92 -12.00
C PRO A 95 17.91 -1.77 -12.19
N VAL A 96 17.41 -0.59 -12.56
CA VAL A 96 18.26 0.60 -12.77
C VAL A 96 18.76 1.15 -11.46
N LEU A 97 17.89 1.32 -10.45
CA LEU A 97 18.27 1.82 -9.13
C LEU A 97 19.30 0.88 -8.46
N VAL A 98 19.08 -0.43 -8.58
CA VAL A 98 20.02 -1.42 -8.03
C VAL A 98 21.37 -1.37 -8.76
N ALA A 99 21.38 -1.29 -10.09
CA ALA A 99 22.62 -1.26 -10.88
C ALA A 99 23.44 0.02 -10.65
N GLU A 100 22.77 1.15 -10.44
CA GLU A 100 23.40 2.46 -10.25
C GLU A 100 23.70 2.78 -8.77
N GLY A 101 23.32 1.90 -7.83
CA GLY A 101 23.53 2.15 -6.39
C GLY A 101 22.68 3.32 -5.85
N ARG A 102 21.49 3.55 -6.40
CA ARG A 102 20.62 4.68 -6.06
C ARG A 102 19.54 4.32 -5.05
N ASP A 103 18.93 5.36 -4.49
CA ASP A 103 17.83 5.24 -3.53
C ASP A 103 16.47 5.24 -4.22
N GLY A 104 15.54 4.47 -3.65
CA GLY A 104 14.17 4.37 -4.10
C GLY A 104 13.18 4.20 -2.95
N ALA A 105 12.15 5.03 -2.93
CA ALA A 105 10.97 4.85 -2.11
C ALA A 105 10.01 3.91 -2.84
N THR A 106 9.68 2.78 -2.22
CA THR A 106 8.92 1.71 -2.86
C THR A 106 7.42 2.01 -2.92
N THR A 107 6.84 1.87 -4.11
CA THR A 107 5.38 1.86 -4.32
C THR A 107 4.79 0.52 -3.87
N VAL A 108 3.46 0.35 -3.95
CA VAL A 108 2.80 -0.94 -3.71
C VAL A 108 3.48 -2.04 -4.54
N THR A 109 3.70 -1.79 -5.83
CA THR A 109 4.38 -2.71 -6.74
C THR A 109 5.72 -3.22 -6.19
N THR A 110 6.67 -2.33 -5.97
CA THR A 110 8.02 -2.73 -5.55
C THR A 110 8.06 -3.22 -4.11
N THR A 111 7.14 -2.77 -3.26
CA THR A 111 6.98 -3.31 -1.90
C THR A 111 6.54 -4.77 -1.96
N MET A 112 5.53 -5.12 -2.77
CA MET A 112 5.09 -6.51 -2.97
C MET A 112 6.23 -7.40 -3.47
N MET A 113 6.99 -6.93 -4.48
CA MET A 113 8.13 -7.66 -5.05
C MET A 113 9.18 -7.98 -3.99
N ILE A 114 9.62 -6.97 -3.23
CA ILE A 114 10.67 -7.12 -2.23
C ILE A 114 10.16 -7.93 -1.02
N ALA A 115 8.92 -7.72 -0.60
CA ALA A 115 8.27 -8.52 0.44
C ALA A 115 8.25 -10.00 0.06
N HIS A 116 7.82 -10.32 -1.15
CA HIS A 116 7.83 -11.70 -1.66
C HIS A 116 9.23 -12.30 -1.71
N MET A 117 10.24 -11.55 -2.19
CA MET A 117 11.64 -11.98 -2.20
C MET A 117 12.17 -12.27 -0.79
N ALA A 118 11.70 -11.53 0.22
CA ALA A 118 12.06 -11.72 1.63
C ALA A 118 11.28 -12.84 2.32
N GLY A 119 10.22 -13.36 1.70
CA GLY A 119 9.32 -14.35 2.30
C GLY A 119 8.16 -13.74 3.12
N ILE A 120 7.93 -12.44 3.01
CA ILE A 120 6.84 -11.74 3.69
C ILE A 120 5.58 -11.83 2.82
N ARG A 121 4.45 -12.18 3.43
CA ARG A 121 3.21 -12.52 2.72
C ARG A 121 2.07 -11.53 2.90
N ILE A 122 2.17 -10.64 3.87
CA ILE A 122 1.14 -9.63 4.17
C ILE A 122 1.78 -8.25 4.15
N PHE A 123 1.12 -7.30 3.49
CA PHE A 123 1.54 -5.93 3.33
C PHE A 123 0.40 -4.98 3.67
N ALA A 124 0.68 -3.96 4.48
CA ALA A 124 -0.25 -2.89 4.82
C ALA A 124 0.13 -1.59 4.15
N THR A 125 -0.84 -0.93 3.51
CA THR A 125 -0.67 0.39 2.88
C THR A 125 -1.90 1.26 3.10
N GLY A 126 -1.84 2.53 2.74
CA GLY A 126 -3.01 3.41 2.75
C GLY A 126 -4.02 3.05 1.66
N GLY A 127 -3.56 2.97 0.43
CA GLY A 127 -4.37 2.63 -0.74
C GLY A 127 -3.52 2.34 -1.95
N ILE A 128 -4.04 1.50 -2.83
CA ILE A 128 -3.35 1.14 -4.07
C ILE A 128 -3.50 2.21 -5.16
N GLY A 129 -2.62 2.15 -6.15
CA GLY A 129 -2.86 2.76 -7.45
C GLY A 129 -3.94 2.01 -8.23
N GLY A 130 -4.39 2.58 -9.32
CA GLY A 130 -5.47 2.02 -10.13
C GLY A 130 -5.46 2.59 -11.54
N VAL A 131 -6.60 2.54 -12.19
CA VAL A 131 -6.84 3.17 -13.49
C VAL A 131 -7.07 4.66 -13.27
N HIS A 132 -6.29 5.53 -13.91
CA HIS A 132 -6.49 6.98 -13.81
C HIS A 132 -7.72 7.42 -14.62
N ARG A 133 -8.38 8.49 -14.16
CA ARG A 133 -9.50 9.09 -14.91
C ARG A 133 -9.00 9.56 -16.27
N GLY A 134 -9.67 9.17 -17.36
CA GLY A 134 -9.24 9.42 -18.73
C GLY A 134 -8.25 8.38 -19.29
N ALA A 135 -8.05 7.27 -18.61
CA ALA A 135 -7.15 6.20 -19.04
C ALA A 135 -7.56 5.56 -20.38
N GLU A 136 -8.82 5.67 -20.77
CA GLU A 136 -9.31 5.25 -22.08
C GLU A 136 -8.60 5.93 -23.25
N THR A 137 -8.00 7.10 -23.02
CA THR A 137 -7.20 7.83 -24.01
C THR A 137 -5.72 7.89 -23.68
N THR A 138 -5.34 7.83 -22.41
CA THR A 138 -3.95 7.98 -21.97
C THR A 138 -3.25 6.66 -21.67
N MET A 139 -4.01 5.59 -21.40
CA MET A 139 -3.52 4.30 -20.90
C MET A 139 -2.74 4.44 -19.57
N ASP A 140 -3.04 5.49 -18.78
CA ASP A 140 -2.40 5.71 -17.47
C ASP A 140 -3.01 4.78 -16.43
N ILE A 141 -2.41 3.59 -16.32
CA ILE A 141 -2.80 2.52 -15.41
C ILE A 141 -1.62 2.20 -14.49
N SER A 142 -1.87 2.14 -13.20
CA SER A 142 -0.83 1.83 -12.21
C SER A 142 -0.30 0.42 -12.37
N ALA A 143 1.02 0.27 -12.28
CA ALA A 143 1.68 -1.02 -12.22
C ALA A 143 1.29 -1.85 -10.98
N ASP A 144 0.65 -1.23 -9.97
CA ASP A 144 0.17 -1.93 -8.78
C ASP A 144 -0.84 -3.03 -9.15
N LEU A 145 -1.69 -2.78 -10.14
CA LEU A 145 -2.70 -3.73 -10.59
C LEU A 145 -2.07 -4.97 -11.24
N GLU A 146 -1.02 -4.77 -12.04
CA GLU A 146 -0.27 -5.88 -12.64
C GLU A 146 0.50 -6.67 -11.57
N GLU A 147 1.04 -6.00 -10.55
CA GLU A 147 1.77 -6.68 -9.49
C GLU A 147 0.85 -7.52 -8.61
N LEU A 148 -0.35 -7.01 -8.30
CA LEU A 148 -1.38 -7.78 -7.59
C LEU A 148 -1.74 -9.08 -8.33
N ALA A 149 -1.70 -9.07 -9.67
CA ALA A 149 -2.00 -10.24 -10.48
C ALA A 149 -0.91 -11.33 -10.46
N GLN A 150 0.34 -11.00 -10.10
CA GLN A 150 1.47 -11.92 -10.31
C GLN A 150 2.35 -12.16 -9.09
N THR A 151 2.13 -11.45 -7.98
CA THR A 151 2.95 -11.57 -6.78
C THR A 151 2.09 -11.98 -5.59
N PRO A 152 2.39 -13.16 -4.97
CA PRO A 152 1.54 -13.77 -3.96
C PRO A 152 1.69 -13.11 -2.57
N VAL A 153 1.27 -11.87 -2.47
CA VAL A 153 1.23 -11.07 -1.24
C VAL A 153 -0.19 -10.53 -1.05
N MET A 154 -0.77 -10.70 0.13
CA MET A 154 -2.02 -10.06 0.51
C MET A 154 -1.76 -8.59 0.82
N VAL A 155 -2.50 -7.70 0.18
CA VAL A 155 -2.41 -6.24 0.40
C VAL A 155 -3.65 -5.77 1.15
N VAL A 156 -3.44 -5.20 2.34
CA VAL A 156 -4.49 -4.59 3.17
C VAL A 156 -4.43 -3.08 3.01
N CYS A 157 -5.51 -2.48 2.54
CA CYS A 157 -5.57 -1.04 2.23
C CYS A 157 -7.00 -0.49 2.40
N ALA A 158 -7.20 0.81 2.24
CA ALA A 158 -8.54 1.44 2.22
C ALA A 158 -9.14 1.52 0.81
N GLY A 159 -8.81 0.56 -0.06
CA GLY A 159 -9.20 0.54 -1.47
C GLY A 159 -8.20 1.26 -2.38
N ALA A 160 -8.60 1.53 -3.61
CA ALA A 160 -7.84 2.38 -4.50
C ALA A 160 -8.00 3.86 -4.09
N LYS A 161 -6.97 4.67 -4.35
CA LYS A 161 -7.01 6.11 -4.03
C LYS A 161 -8.18 6.78 -4.75
N SER A 162 -8.96 7.60 -4.05
CA SER A 162 -10.20 8.22 -4.53
C SER A 162 -10.04 9.15 -5.75
N ILE A 163 -8.81 9.57 -6.02
CA ILE A 163 -8.43 10.34 -7.23
C ILE A 163 -8.50 9.53 -8.53
N LEU A 164 -8.66 8.20 -8.43
CA LEU A 164 -8.66 7.25 -9.53
C LEU A 164 -10.08 6.96 -10.03
N ASP A 165 -10.19 6.26 -11.14
CA ASP A 165 -11.42 5.65 -11.60
C ASP A 165 -11.61 4.29 -10.91
N LEU A 166 -12.51 4.26 -9.92
CA LEU A 166 -12.71 3.08 -9.08
C LEU A 166 -13.41 1.96 -9.86
N GLY A 167 -14.35 2.30 -10.75
CA GLY A 167 -15.06 1.34 -11.57
C GLY A 167 -14.11 0.62 -12.53
N LEU A 168 -13.35 1.36 -13.33
CA LEU A 168 -12.37 0.79 -14.25
C LEU A 168 -11.25 0.04 -13.51
N THR A 169 -10.91 0.45 -12.29
CA THR A 169 -9.95 -0.26 -11.45
C THR A 169 -10.46 -1.64 -11.05
N LEU A 170 -11.74 -1.76 -10.65
CA LEU A 170 -12.35 -3.05 -10.33
C LEU A 170 -12.42 -3.97 -11.55
N GLU A 171 -12.86 -3.47 -12.70
CA GLU A 171 -12.91 -4.23 -13.95
C GLU A 171 -11.52 -4.75 -14.37
N TYR A 172 -10.49 -3.93 -14.17
CA TYR A 172 -9.12 -4.34 -14.46
C TYR A 172 -8.64 -5.46 -13.52
N LEU A 173 -8.93 -5.35 -12.22
CA LEU A 173 -8.58 -6.37 -11.23
C LEU A 173 -9.32 -7.68 -11.49
N GLU A 174 -10.62 -7.62 -11.85
CA GLU A 174 -11.40 -8.79 -12.27
C GLU A 174 -10.75 -9.50 -13.46
N THR A 175 -10.45 -8.76 -14.52
CA THR A 175 -9.79 -9.29 -15.73
C THR A 175 -8.46 -9.98 -15.39
N LYS A 176 -7.74 -9.49 -14.38
CA LYS A 176 -6.47 -10.05 -13.91
C LYS A 176 -6.64 -11.18 -12.91
N GLY A 177 -7.87 -11.50 -12.50
CA GLY A 177 -8.17 -12.55 -11.53
C GLY A 177 -7.70 -12.24 -10.10
N VAL A 178 -7.64 -10.95 -9.74
CA VAL A 178 -7.28 -10.51 -8.39
C VAL A 178 -8.53 -10.43 -7.52
N PRO A 179 -8.66 -11.26 -6.47
CA PRO A 179 -9.80 -11.15 -5.56
C PRO A 179 -9.79 -9.79 -4.83
N VAL A 180 -10.91 -9.09 -4.86
CA VAL A 180 -11.14 -7.84 -4.10
C VAL A 180 -12.13 -8.14 -2.98
N ILE A 181 -11.63 -8.08 -1.74
CA ILE A 181 -12.40 -8.45 -0.55
C ILE A 181 -12.69 -7.20 0.27
N GLY A 182 -13.95 -6.99 0.63
CA GLY A 182 -14.36 -5.99 1.61
C GLY A 182 -14.25 -6.57 3.02
N TYR A 183 -13.51 -5.93 3.90
CA TYR A 183 -13.46 -6.31 5.31
C TYR A 183 -14.60 -5.65 6.07
N GLY A 184 -15.60 -6.45 6.47
CA GLY A 184 -16.83 -5.98 7.12
C GLY A 184 -17.65 -5.04 6.26
N THR A 185 -17.59 -5.20 4.94
CA THR A 185 -18.31 -4.35 3.99
C THR A 185 -18.57 -5.07 2.66
N LYS A 186 -19.74 -4.82 2.08
CA LYS A 186 -20.13 -5.25 0.72
C LYS A 186 -19.81 -4.20 -0.34
N GLU A 187 -19.33 -3.04 0.07
CA GLU A 187 -19.06 -1.92 -0.80
C GLU A 187 -17.57 -1.58 -0.75
N LEU A 188 -16.97 -1.31 -1.92
CA LEU A 188 -15.57 -0.87 -2.01
C LEU A 188 -15.40 0.45 -1.27
N PRO A 189 -14.53 0.55 -0.26
CA PRO A 189 -14.20 1.83 0.34
C PRO A 189 -13.41 2.70 -0.65
N ALA A 190 -13.65 4.01 -0.61
CA ALA A 190 -13.03 4.99 -1.51
C ALA A 190 -11.96 5.82 -0.79
N PHE A 191 -11.03 5.17 -0.11
CA PHE A 191 -9.90 5.78 0.59
C PHE A 191 -10.34 6.73 1.71
N TYR A 192 -10.71 7.99 1.38
CA TYR A 192 -11.17 8.99 2.34
C TYR A 192 -12.60 8.77 2.83
N THR A 193 -13.38 7.97 2.14
CA THR A 193 -14.77 7.67 2.47
C THR A 193 -14.99 6.17 2.57
N ARG A 194 -15.97 5.78 3.39
CA ARG A 194 -16.31 4.37 3.62
C ARG A 194 -17.01 3.72 2.42
N LYS A 195 -17.56 4.54 1.52
CA LYS A 195 -18.39 4.10 0.40
C LYS A 195 -17.95 4.75 -0.90
N SER A 196 -18.10 4.01 -2.00
CA SER A 196 -17.77 4.45 -3.36
C SER A 196 -18.94 4.35 -4.34
N GLY A 197 -20.00 3.65 -3.97
CA GLY A 197 -21.09 3.27 -4.88
C GLY A 197 -20.81 1.97 -5.67
N PHE A 198 -19.64 1.33 -5.49
CA PHE A 198 -19.28 0.08 -6.16
C PHE A 198 -19.29 -1.07 -5.16
N ALA A 199 -19.90 -2.22 -5.55
CA ALA A 199 -19.86 -3.44 -4.75
C ALA A 199 -18.48 -4.11 -4.83
N VAL A 200 -18.16 -4.91 -3.80
CA VAL A 200 -17.09 -5.91 -3.85
C VAL A 200 -17.71 -7.29 -4.00
N ASP A 201 -16.95 -8.25 -4.55
CA ASP A 201 -17.47 -9.61 -4.79
C ASP A 201 -17.65 -10.41 -3.50
N TYR A 202 -16.77 -10.18 -2.53
CA TYR A 202 -16.72 -10.94 -1.28
C TYR A 202 -16.62 -10.02 -0.08
N GLU A 203 -17.42 -10.29 0.95
CA GLU A 203 -17.29 -9.72 2.29
C GLU A 203 -16.70 -10.77 3.23
N ILE A 204 -15.68 -10.39 3.99
CA ILE A 204 -15.09 -11.21 5.04
C ILE A 204 -14.97 -10.36 6.32
N ASP A 205 -15.42 -10.92 7.45
CA ASP A 205 -15.58 -10.16 8.70
C ASP A 205 -14.47 -10.40 9.72
N THR A 206 -13.64 -11.45 9.52
CA THR A 206 -12.63 -11.83 10.51
C THR A 206 -11.23 -11.95 9.89
N PRO A 207 -10.16 -11.60 10.64
CA PRO A 207 -8.79 -11.83 10.20
C PRO A 207 -8.47 -13.30 9.95
N GLU A 208 -9.12 -14.22 10.69
CA GLU A 208 -8.98 -15.67 10.57
C GLU A 208 -9.49 -16.17 9.22
N ASP A 209 -10.63 -15.68 8.77
CA ASP A 209 -11.18 -16.05 7.47
C ASP A 209 -10.42 -15.43 6.31
N LEU A 210 -9.88 -14.21 6.47
CA LEU A 210 -8.93 -13.61 5.52
C LEU A 210 -7.67 -14.47 5.38
N ALA A 211 -7.09 -14.87 6.51
CA ALA A 211 -5.92 -15.76 6.55
C ALA A 211 -6.19 -17.09 5.88
N LYS A 212 -7.36 -17.69 6.15
CA LYS A 212 -7.79 -18.96 5.55
C LYS A 212 -7.96 -18.86 4.04
N ALA A 213 -8.61 -17.78 3.54
CA ALA A 213 -8.78 -17.55 2.10
C ALA A 213 -7.42 -17.43 1.41
N PHE A 214 -6.49 -16.68 2.01
CA PHE A 214 -5.15 -16.51 1.47
C PHE A 214 -4.33 -17.81 1.53
N HIS A 215 -4.42 -18.56 2.62
CA HIS A 215 -3.76 -19.86 2.76
C HIS A 215 -4.23 -20.84 1.67
N VAL A 216 -5.53 -20.94 1.43
CA VAL A 216 -6.11 -21.76 0.35
C VAL A 216 -5.57 -21.33 -1.02
N ALA A 217 -5.49 -20.02 -1.29
CA ALA A 217 -4.92 -19.53 -2.55
C ALA A 217 -3.45 -19.99 -2.72
N ARG A 218 -2.67 -20.05 -1.63
CA ARG A 218 -1.29 -20.58 -1.66
C ARG A 218 -1.24 -22.08 -1.90
N GLN A 219 -2.15 -22.85 -1.27
CA GLN A 219 -2.24 -24.29 -1.50
C GLN A 219 -2.65 -24.64 -2.94
N LEU A 220 -3.45 -23.78 -3.57
CA LEU A 220 -3.84 -23.91 -4.99
C LEU A 220 -2.74 -23.41 -5.97
N ASP A 221 -1.58 -23.00 -5.47
CA ASP A 221 -0.45 -22.44 -6.25
C ASP A 221 -0.84 -21.24 -7.11
N MET A 222 -1.84 -20.47 -6.70
CA MET A 222 -2.21 -19.22 -7.38
C MET A 222 -1.07 -18.21 -7.29
N LYS A 223 -0.69 -17.61 -8.39
CA LYS A 223 0.49 -16.72 -8.48
C LYS A 223 0.21 -15.28 -8.03
N GLY A 224 -1.02 -14.84 -8.12
CA GLY A 224 -1.43 -13.50 -7.73
C GLY A 224 -1.57 -13.29 -6.22
N GLY A 225 -1.66 -12.04 -5.84
CA GLY A 225 -2.00 -11.59 -4.49
C GLY A 225 -3.51 -11.57 -4.24
N MET A 226 -3.88 -10.94 -3.14
CA MET A 226 -5.25 -10.71 -2.71
C MET A 226 -5.39 -9.28 -2.21
N LEU A 227 -6.39 -8.56 -2.66
CA LEU A 227 -6.65 -7.19 -2.22
C LEU A 227 -7.74 -7.19 -1.14
N VAL A 228 -7.37 -6.79 0.07
CA VAL A 228 -8.30 -6.61 1.19
C VAL A 228 -8.55 -5.13 1.38
N THR A 229 -9.80 -4.71 1.23
CA THR A 229 -10.21 -3.32 1.35
C THR A 229 -10.92 -3.10 2.69
N ASN A 230 -10.28 -2.32 3.55
CA ASN A 230 -10.66 -2.05 4.93
C ASN A 230 -11.17 -0.60 5.04
N PRO A 231 -12.47 -0.35 5.28
CA PRO A 231 -12.99 1.00 5.36
C PRO A 231 -12.29 1.84 6.43
N ILE A 232 -12.05 3.11 6.12
CA ILE A 232 -11.59 4.09 7.09
C ILE A 232 -12.52 4.09 8.33
N PRO A 233 -12.02 4.24 9.57
CA PRO A 233 -12.89 4.39 10.73
C PRO A 233 -13.87 5.54 10.55
N GLU A 234 -15.10 5.37 11.03
CA GLU A 234 -16.22 6.29 10.75
C GLU A 234 -15.93 7.72 11.18
N GLU A 235 -15.31 7.88 12.35
CA GLU A 235 -14.94 9.18 12.92
C GLU A 235 -13.92 9.97 12.09
N TYR A 236 -13.21 9.30 11.18
CA TYR A 236 -12.20 9.92 10.29
C TYR A 236 -12.64 9.92 8.82
N SER A 237 -13.84 9.40 8.54
CA SER A 237 -14.40 9.40 7.18
C SER A 237 -14.79 10.83 6.79
N MET A 238 -14.34 11.27 5.62
CA MET A 238 -14.69 12.59 5.11
C MET A 238 -16.12 12.61 4.54
N ASP A 239 -16.72 13.80 4.49
CA ASP A 239 -17.95 14.01 3.74
C ASP A 239 -17.70 13.81 2.25
N HIS A 240 -18.52 12.98 1.61
CA HIS A 240 -18.35 12.60 0.20
C HIS A 240 -18.38 13.81 -0.74
N LYS A 241 -19.28 14.78 -0.50
CA LYS A 241 -19.39 15.96 -1.37
C LYS A 241 -18.18 16.88 -1.25
N VAL A 242 -17.63 16.99 -0.04
CA VAL A 242 -16.44 17.82 0.22
C VAL A 242 -15.23 17.24 -0.47
N ILE A 243 -15.01 15.93 -0.30
CA ILE A 243 -13.84 15.28 -0.88
C ILE A 243 -13.92 15.18 -2.41
N ASP A 244 -15.11 14.92 -2.97
CA ASP A 244 -15.29 14.87 -4.42
C ASP A 244 -15.03 16.23 -5.06
N ALA A 245 -15.56 17.32 -4.49
CA ALA A 245 -15.29 18.67 -4.99
C ALA A 245 -13.78 19.00 -4.96
N ALA A 246 -13.08 18.61 -3.90
CA ALA A 246 -11.63 18.79 -3.79
C ALA A 246 -10.86 17.96 -4.84
N ILE A 247 -11.28 16.72 -5.09
CA ILE A 247 -10.66 15.86 -6.11
C ILE A 247 -10.88 16.45 -7.52
N GLU A 248 -12.10 16.85 -7.86
CA GLU A 248 -12.40 17.46 -9.16
C GLU A 248 -11.57 18.72 -9.42
N GLN A 249 -11.44 19.58 -8.40
CA GLN A 249 -10.59 20.76 -8.51
C GLN A 249 -9.12 20.40 -8.66
N ALA A 250 -8.62 19.40 -7.90
CA ALA A 250 -7.23 18.96 -8.00
C ALA A 250 -6.91 18.37 -9.40
N LEU A 251 -7.85 17.63 -9.99
CA LEU A 251 -7.72 17.08 -11.35
C LEU A 251 -7.69 18.19 -12.41
N ALA A 252 -8.54 19.21 -12.26
CA ALA A 252 -8.54 20.39 -13.13
C ALA A 252 -7.19 21.14 -13.04
N ASP A 253 -6.69 21.33 -11.84
CA ASP A 253 -5.40 21.99 -11.59
C ASP A 253 -4.23 21.20 -12.17
N ALA A 254 -4.22 19.88 -12.02
CA ALA A 254 -3.21 19.00 -12.61
C ALA A 254 -3.18 19.10 -14.14
N LYS A 255 -4.36 19.07 -14.76
CA LYS A 255 -4.51 19.23 -16.21
C LYS A 255 -4.01 20.62 -16.69
N ALA A 256 -4.36 21.66 -15.99
CA ALA A 256 -3.94 23.02 -16.32
C ALA A 256 -2.42 23.23 -16.22
N GLN A 257 -1.76 22.50 -15.30
CA GLN A 257 -0.31 22.54 -15.09
C GLN A 257 0.47 21.50 -15.89
N GLY A 258 -0.20 20.67 -16.69
CA GLY A 258 0.44 19.61 -17.49
C GLY A 258 1.09 18.50 -16.65
N ILE A 259 0.57 18.25 -15.44
CA ILE A 259 1.07 17.18 -14.55
C ILE A 259 0.62 15.82 -15.10
N HIS A 260 1.59 14.91 -15.28
CA HIS A 260 1.30 13.56 -15.82
C HIS A 260 2.28 12.49 -15.30
N GLY A 261 1.95 11.22 -15.51
CA GLY A 261 2.78 10.08 -15.15
C GLY A 261 2.99 9.95 -13.63
N LYS A 262 4.21 9.65 -13.20
CA LYS A 262 4.51 9.37 -11.78
C LYS A 262 4.30 10.56 -10.82
N GLU A 263 4.24 11.79 -11.34
CA GLU A 263 4.01 12.99 -10.55
C GLU A 263 2.51 13.23 -10.26
N THR A 264 1.61 12.60 -11.00
CA THR A 264 0.15 12.82 -10.88
C THR A 264 -0.35 12.54 -9.47
N THR A 265 -0.08 11.36 -8.92
CA THR A 265 -0.59 10.98 -7.58
C THR A 265 -0.05 11.86 -6.46
N PRO A 266 1.26 12.14 -6.34
CA PRO A 266 1.77 13.05 -5.32
C PRO A 266 1.17 14.46 -5.42
N PHE A 267 1.06 15.00 -6.64
CA PHE A 267 0.43 16.30 -6.86
C PHE A 267 -1.03 16.32 -6.41
N LEU A 268 -1.83 15.34 -6.84
CA LEU A 268 -3.25 15.30 -6.51
C LEU A 268 -3.49 15.17 -5.00
N LEU A 269 -2.74 14.32 -4.31
CA LEU A 269 -2.86 14.17 -2.86
C LEU A 269 -2.47 15.43 -2.11
N ALA A 270 -1.39 16.10 -2.52
CA ALA A 270 -0.99 17.37 -1.94
C ALA A 270 -2.05 18.46 -2.18
N ARG A 271 -2.59 18.53 -3.39
CA ARG A 271 -3.61 19.52 -3.75
C ARG A 271 -4.93 19.27 -3.01
N VAL A 272 -5.37 18.03 -2.88
CA VAL A 272 -6.56 17.66 -2.09
C VAL A 272 -6.36 18.05 -0.62
N LYS A 273 -5.17 17.81 -0.04
CA LYS A 273 -4.84 18.25 1.31
C LYS A 273 -5.01 19.76 1.48
N ASP A 274 -4.48 20.55 0.54
CA ASP A 274 -4.59 22.03 0.59
C ASP A 274 -6.05 22.49 0.49
N LEU A 275 -6.84 21.87 -0.40
CA LEU A 275 -8.25 22.18 -0.63
C LEU A 275 -9.15 21.78 0.55
N THR A 276 -8.73 20.81 1.36
CA THR A 276 -9.47 20.33 2.55
C THR A 276 -8.93 20.88 3.86
N GLY A 277 -8.02 21.88 3.81
CA GLY A 277 -7.46 22.49 5.03
C GLY A 277 -6.62 21.54 5.89
N GLY A 278 -6.21 20.40 5.36
CA GLY A 278 -5.44 19.37 6.08
C GLY A 278 -6.25 18.14 6.51
N ASP A 279 -7.57 18.20 6.56
CA ASP A 279 -8.43 17.08 7.04
C ASP A 279 -8.18 15.78 6.28
N SER A 280 -7.93 15.85 4.96
CA SER A 280 -7.62 14.66 4.16
C SER A 280 -6.29 14.00 4.56
N LEU A 281 -5.32 14.76 5.09
CA LEU A 281 -4.08 14.19 5.59
C LEU A 281 -4.31 13.41 6.89
N ASP A 282 -5.12 13.95 7.81
CA ASP A 282 -5.46 13.25 9.04
C ASP A 282 -6.24 11.97 8.75
N SER A 283 -7.22 12.03 7.84
CA SER A 283 -7.94 10.84 7.35
C SER A 283 -6.97 9.79 6.78
N ASN A 284 -5.99 10.22 5.95
CA ASN A 284 -4.99 9.32 5.37
C ASN A 284 -4.13 8.63 6.46
N ILE A 285 -3.70 9.36 7.49
CA ILE A 285 -2.94 8.79 8.61
C ILE A 285 -3.77 7.72 9.32
N GLN A 286 -5.04 8.01 9.62
CA GLN A 286 -5.89 7.10 10.38
C GLN A 286 -6.28 5.85 9.61
N LEU A 287 -6.52 5.94 8.29
CA LEU A 287 -6.77 4.75 7.47
C LEU A 287 -5.53 3.84 7.39
N VAL A 288 -4.32 4.40 7.33
CA VAL A 288 -3.08 3.62 7.36
C VAL A 288 -2.93 2.89 8.69
N TYR A 289 -3.20 3.55 9.82
CA TYR A 289 -3.18 2.92 11.14
C TYR A 289 -4.20 1.79 11.26
N ASN A 290 -5.40 1.98 10.71
CA ASN A 290 -6.44 0.97 10.71
C ASN A 290 -6.04 -0.25 9.86
N ASN A 291 -5.46 -0.03 8.70
CA ASN A 291 -4.97 -1.10 7.81
C ASN A 291 -3.81 -1.88 8.45
N ALA A 292 -2.90 -1.20 9.14
CA ALA A 292 -1.80 -1.82 9.86
C ALA A 292 -2.30 -2.77 10.97
N ARG A 293 -3.33 -2.37 11.73
CA ARG A 293 -3.96 -3.23 12.75
C ARG A 293 -4.54 -4.49 12.13
N LEU A 294 -5.31 -4.35 11.06
CA LEU A 294 -5.91 -5.49 10.38
C LEU A 294 -4.84 -6.42 9.79
N ALA A 295 -3.86 -5.87 9.10
CA ALA A 295 -2.76 -6.64 8.51
C ALA A 295 -1.98 -7.44 9.57
N ALA A 296 -1.68 -6.84 10.73
CA ALA A 296 -0.98 -7.52 11.81
C ALA A 296 -1.81 -8.68 12.39
N ARG A 297 -3.10 -8.46 12.64
CA ARG A 297 -4.02 -9.52 13.11
C ARG A 297 -4.16 -10.65 12.10
N THR A 298 -4.28 -10.32 10.82
CA THR A 298 -4.36 -11.31 9.74
C THR A 298 -3.05 -12.09 9.62
N ALA A 299 -1.89 -11.44 9.80
CA ALA A 299 -0.59 -12.12 9.80
C ALA A 299 -0.46 -13.11 10.98
N CYS A 300 -0.96 -12.75 12.16
CA CYS A 300 -1.00 -13.65 13.32
C CYS A 300 -1.94 -14.84 13.07
N ALA A 301 -3.12 -14.59 12.50
CA ALA A 301 -4.06 -15.66 12.16
C ALA A 301 -3.49 -16.62 11.10
N LEU A 302 -2.80 -16.10 10.09
CA LEU A 302 -2.13 -16.90 9.07
C LEU A 302 -1.03 -17.79 9.67
N GLN A 303 -0.22 -17.24 10.57
CA GLN A 303 0.79 -18.00 11.30
C GLN A 303 0.17 -19.15 12.10
N THR A 304 -0.88 -18.89 12.85
CA THR A 304 -1.58 -19.90 13.65
C THR A 304 -2.11 -21.03 12.77
N LEU A 305 -2.68 -20.69 11.62
CA LEU A 305 -3.22 -21.65 10.66
C LEU A 305 -2.13 -22.55 10.04
N GLU A 306 -0.92 -22.02 9.82
CA GLU A 306 0.18 -22.76 9.20
C GLU A 306 0.99 -23.60 10.19
N GLN A 307 0.84 -23.35 11.48
CA GLN A 307 1.45 -24.18 12.54
C GLN A 307 0.54 -25.30 13.03
N ALA A 308 -0.74 -25.30 12.62
CA ALA A 308 -1.73 -26.33 12.97
C ALA A 308 -1.68 -27.53 12.00
#